data_828d283aae96017427229829226c324f
#
_entry.id   828d283aae96017427229829226c324f
#
_cell.length_a   1.000
_cell.length_b   1.000
_cell.length_c   1.000
_cell.angle_alpha   90.00
_cell.angle_beta   90.00
_cell.angle_gamma   90.00
#
_symmetry.space_group_name_H-M   'P 1'
#
loop_
_entity.id
_entity.type
_entity.pdbx_description
1 polymer ?
#
loop_
_entity_poly.entity_id
_entity_poly.type
_entity_poly.pdbx_seq_one_letter_code
_entity_poly.pdbx_strand_id
1 'polypeptide(L)'
;EESMKLALHYEVNSAMVYTIAAYHDLGLCEGREFHHIVSGKILFADETLWQWFTDDQMLQMKEAIEDHRASNKQAPRSIYGKIVAEADRIIDPEITLRRTVQYGLSHYPEMDKEHQYERFRKHLADKYAEGGYLKLWIPQSDNAGRLAELRQLITNEERIRRVFDQLYEEESILPKIRNL
;
A
#
# COMPACT_ATOMS: atom_id res chain seq x y z
N GLU A 1 -3.68 -7.53 -11.04
CA GLU A 1 -4.77 -8.53 -10.95
C GLU A 1 -5.94 -7.97 -10.09
N GLU A 2 -5.70 -7.48 -8.87
CA GLU A 2 -6.74 -6.97 -7.97
C GLU A 2 -7.49 -5.77 -8.56
N SER A 3 -6.79 -4.80 -9.15
CA SER A 3 -7.42 -3.65 -9.80
C SER A 3 -8.43 -4.06 -10.88
N MET A 4 -8.14 -5.15 -11.62
CA MET A 4 -9.03 -5.65 -12.67
C MET A 4 -10.27 -6.32 -12.10
N LYS A 5 -10.17 -6.99 -10.94
CA LYS A 5 -11.33 -7.56 -10.24
C LYS A 5 -12.25 -6.44 -9.75
N LEU A 6 -11.68 -5.41 -9.11
CA LEU A 6 -12.45 -4.27 -8.63
C LEU A 6 -13.12 -3.50 -9.78
N ALA A 7 -12.45 -3.40 -10.93
CA ALA A 7 -12.98 -2.74 -12.12
C ALA A 7 -14.29 -3.36 -12.64
N LEU A 8 -14.53 -4.66 -12.41
CA LEU A 8 -15.76 -5.34 -12.84
C LEU A 8 -17.03 -4.77 -12.20
N HIS A 9 -16.91 -4.05 -11.10
CA HIS A 9 -18.04 -3.43 -10.41
C HIS A 9 -18.40 -2.02 -10.91
N TYR A 10 -17.66 -1.51 -11.90
CA TYR A 10 -17.80 -0.13 -12.37
C TYR A 10 -17.78 -0.04 -13.90
N GLU A 11 -18.45 0.97 -14.44
CA GLU A 11 -18.35 1.30 -15.86
C GLU A 11 -17.05 2.08 -16.12
N VAL A 12 -15.96 1.35 -16.36
CA VAL A 12 -14.62 1.89 -16.59
C VAL A 12 -13.96 1.22 -17.79
N ASN A 13 -13.02 1.92 -18.41
CA ASN A 13 -12.18 1.36 -19.45
C ASN A 13 -11.13 0.44 -18.81
N SER A 14 -11.27 -0.87 -18.99
CA SER A 14 -10.38 -1.87 -18.43
C SER A 14 -8.91 -1.73 -18.87
N ALA A 15 -8.67 -1.26 -20.11
CA ALA A 15 -7.32 -0.99 -20.59
C ALA A 15 -6.65 0.14 -19.80
N MET A 16 -7.40 1.20 -19.46
CA MET A 16 -6.89 2.27 -18.61
C MET A 16 -6.56 1.75 -17.20
N VAL A 17 -7.47 0.96 -16.59
CA VAL A 17 -7.22 0.37 -15.24
C VAL A 17 -5.96 -0.48 -15.25
N TYR A 18 -5.80 -1.32 -16.27
CA TYR A 18 -4.61 -2.16 -16.41
C TYR A 18 -3.33 -1.32 -16.56
N THR A 19 -3.37 -0.30 -17.43
CA THR A 19 -2.22 0.58 -17.68
C THR A 19 -1.83 1.34 -16.40
N ILE A 20 -2.79 1.92 -15.69
CA ILE A 20 -2.54 2.62 -14.42
C ILE A 20 -1.88 1.65 -13.42
N ALA A 21 -2.44 0.44 -13.27
CA ALA A 21 -1.90 -0.57 -12.37
C ALA A 21 -0.49 -1.05 -12.76
N ALA A 22 -0.16 -1.08 -14.06
CA ALA A 22 1.17 -1.45 -14.52
C ALA A 22 2.22 -0.35 -14.26
N TYR A 23 1.81 0.92 -14.30
CA TYR A 23 2.73 2.07 -14.20
C TYR A 23 2.84 2.66 -12.78
N HIS A 24 1.92 2.37 -11.86
CA HIS A 24 1.75 3.10 -10.60
C HIS A 24 3.01 3.20 -9.73
N ASP A 25 3.89 2.21 -9.78
CA ASP A 25 5.09 2.11 -8.96
C ASP A 25 6.42 2.23 -9.74
N LEU A 26 6.40 2.49 -11.05
CA LEU A 26 7.63 2.60 -11.85
C LEU A 26 8.56 3.72 -11.35
N GLY A 27 8.00 4.77 -10.77
CA GLY A 27 8.75 5.88 -10.19
C GLY A 27 9.54 5.54 -8.92
N LEU A 28 9.42 4.32 -8.37
CA LEU A 28 10.26 3.86 -7.27
C LEU A 28 11.75 3.84 -7.62
N CYS A 29 12.10 3.82 -8.91
CA CYS A 29 13.48 3.95 -9.38
C CYS A 29 14.16 5.27 -8.96
N GLU A 30 13.36 6.35 -8.71
CA GLU A 30 13.84 7.64 -8.22
C GLU A 30 13.63 7.82 -6.70
N GLY A 31 13.18 6.78 -6.01
CA GLY A 31 12.97 6.80 -4.56
C GLY A 31 11.49 6.84 -4.16
N ARG A 32 11.26 6.51 -2.89
CA ARG A 32 9.90 6.26 -2.36
C ARG A 32 9.07 7.53 -2.11
N GLU A 33 9.71 8.65 -1.89
CA GLU A 33 9.00 9.87 -1.44
C GLU A 33 8.04 10.41 -2.49
N PHE A 34 8.50 10.52 -3.73
CA PHE A 34 7.76 11.11 -4.85
C PHE A 34 7.42 10.10 -5.96
N HIS A 35 7.54 8.78 -5.69
CA HIS A 35 7.34 7.75 -6.71
C HIS A 35 6.03 7.88 -7.48
N HIS A 36 4.92 8.22 -6.82
CA HIS A 36 3.62 8.41 -7.44
C HIS A 36 3.61 9.53 -8.50
N ILE A 37 4.29 10.65 -8.21
CA ILE A 37 4.43 11.76 -9.18
C ILE A 37 5.34 11.35 -10.34
N VAL A 38 6.46 10.67 -10.03
CA VAL A 38 7.40 10.19 -11.05
C VAL A 38 6.74 9.14 -11.94
N SER A 39 6.01 8.18 -11.36
CA SER A 39 5.24 7.18 -12.09
C SER A 39 4.23 7.81 -13.04
N GLY A 40 3.50 8.85 -12.60
CA GLY A 40 2.58 9.60 -13.45
C GLY A 40 3.30 10.29 -14.62
N LYS A 41 4.49 10.85 -14.39
CA LYS A 41 5.31 11.44 -15.46
C LYS A 41 5.81 10.38 -16.43
N ILE A 42 6.25 9.21 -15.96
CA ILE A 42 6.70 8.10 -16.80
C ILE A 42 5.58 7.64 -17.72
N LEU A 43 4.37 7.42 -17.18
CA LEU A 43 3.20 7.05 -17.98
C LEU A 43 2.92 8.12 -19.05
N PHE A 44 2.87 9.38 -18.66
CA PHE A 44 2.50 10.49 -19.57
C PHE A 44 3.53 10.74 -20.67
N ALA A 45 4.80 10.40 -20.43
CA ALA A 45 5.90 10.53 -21.38
C ALA A 45 6.03 9.33 -22.33
N ASP A 46 5.29 8.23 -22.09
CA ASP A 46 5.35 7.05 -22.96
C ASP A 46 4.56 7.31 -24.25
N GLU A 47 5.30 7.62 -25.32
CA GLU A 47 4.73 7.93 -26.66
C GLU A 47 3.93 6.76 -27.24
N THR A 48 4.20 5.50 -26.81
CA THR A 48 3.48 4.33 -27.31
C THR A 48 2.03 4.29 -26.82
N LEU A 49 1.75 4.83 -25.64
CA LEU A 49 0.40 4.88 -25.09
C LEU A 49 -0.51 5.86 -25.83
N TRP A 50 0.05 6.93 -26.39
CA TRP A 50 -0.71 7.95 -27.15
C TRP A 50 -1.32 7.41 -28.45
N GLN A 51 -0.92 6.21 -28.88
CA GLN A 51 -1.54 5.53 -30.01
C GLN A 51 -2.88 4.86 -29.65
N TRP A 52 -3.12 4.64 -28.35
CA TRP A 52 -4.24 3.85 -27.82
C TRP A 52 -5.22 4.68 -26.98
N PHE A 53 -4.74 5.80 -26.42
CA PHE A 53 -5.50 6.62 -25.48
C PHE A 53 -5.54 8.07 -25.95
N THR A 54 -6.69 8.72 -25.71
CA THR A 54 -6.84 10.16 -25.97
C THR A 54 -6.10 11.00 -24.93
N ASP A 55 -5.90 12.29 -25.22
CA ASP A 55 -5.27 13.26 -24.29
C ASP A 55 -5.95 13.25 -22.91
N ASP A 56 -7.30 13.25 -22.88
CA ASP A 56 -8.07 13.22 -21.64
C ASP A 56 -7.87 11.91 -20.87
N GLN A 57 -7.79 10.78 -21.58
CA GLN A 57 -7.52 9.48 -20.97
C GLN A 57 -6.10 9.40 -20.39
N MET A 58 -5.10 9.89 -21.13
CA MET A 58 -3.71 9.98 -20.67
C MET A 58 -3.59 10.84 -19.40
N LEU A 59 -4.26 12.00 -19.40
CA LEU A 59 -4.29 12.87 -18.22
C LEU A 59 -4.96 12.17 -17.04
N GLN A 60 -6.11 11.54 -17.24
CA GLN A 60 -6.85 10.82 -16.20
C GLN A 60 -6.04 9.64 -15.63
N MET A 61 -5.31 8.89 -16.45
CA MET A 61 -4.43 7.81 -16.01
C MET A 61 -3.26 8.34 -15.18
N LYS A 62 -2.60 9.42 -15.63
CA LYS A 62 -1.55 10.10 -14.87
C LYS A 62 -2.05 10.53 -13.49
N GLU A 63 -3.19 11.21 -13.44
CA GLU A 63 -3.81 11.66 -12.21
C GLU A 63 -4.17 10.52 -11.27
N ALA A 64 -4.67 9.41 -11.81
CA ALA A 64 -4.97 8.21 -11.02
C ALA A 64 -3.72 7.59 -10.38
N ILE A 65 -2.59 7.60 -11.09
CA ILE A 65 -1.29 7.18 -10.54
C ILE A 65 -0.84 8.13 -9.42
N GLU A 66 -0.92 9.43 -9.63
CA GLU A 66 -0.53 10.42 -8.62
C GLU A 66 -1.36 10.29 -7.32
N ASP A 67 -2.59 9.81 -7.43
CA ASP A 67 -3.55 9.72 -6.32
C ASP A 67 -3.44 8.41 -5.50
N HIS A 68 -2.72 7.36 -6.00
CA HIS A 68 -2.80 6.02 -5.39
C HIS A 68 -2.22 5.93 -3.97
N ARG A 69 -1.33 6.83 -3.60
CA ARG A 69 -0.57 6.76 -2.34
C ARG A 69 -1.48 6.81 -1.11
N ALA A 70 -1.32 5.83 -0.20
CA ALA A 70 -2.14 5.73 1.01
C ALA A 70 -2.03 6.94 1.97
N SER A 71 -0.90 7.65 1.96
CA SER A 71 -0.66 8.83 2.77
C SER A 71 -1.22 10.13 2.18
N ASN A 72 -1.83 10.09 0.99
CA ASN A 72 -2.50 11.27 0.44
C ASN A 72 -3.68 11.67 1.32
N LYS A 73 -3.75 12.95 1.66
CA LYS A 73 -4.82 13.51 2.51
C LYS A 73 -6.14 13.64 1.78
N GLN A 74 -6.10 13.81 0.46
CA GLN A 74 -7.26 13.98 -0.39
C GLN A 74 -7.70 12.65 -0.99
N ALA A 75 -9.00 12.55 -1.29
CA ALA A 75 -9.53 11.41 -2.02
C ALA A 75 -8.99 11.41 -3.47
N PRO A 76 -8.79 10.21 -4.05
CA PRO A 76 -8.47 10.12 -5.48
C PRO A 76 -9.51 10.84 -6.33
N ARG A 77 -9.03 11.62 -7.31
CA ARG A 77 -9.82 12.50 -8.19
C ARG A 77 -10.84 11.73 -9.06
N SER A 78 -10.55 10.48 -9.38
CA SER A 78 -11.36 9.66 -10.27
C SER A 78 -11.65 8.28 -9.70
N ILE A 79 -12.63 7.58 -10.31
CA ILE A 79 -12.88 6.17 -10.00
C ILE A 79 -11.67 5.28 -10.32
N TYR A 80 -10.89 5.61 -11.35
CA TYR A 80 -9.65 4.91 -11.70
C TYR A 80 -8.62 5.00 -10.58
N GLY A 81 -8.41 6.20 -10.04
CA GLY A 81 -7.53 6.42 -8.89
C GLY A 81 -8.00 5.67 -7.64
N LYS A 82 -9.33 5.63 -7.38
CA LYS A 82 -9.90 4.87 -6.26
C LYS A 82 -9.66 3.37 -6.41
N ILE A 83 -9.90 2.81 -7.59
CA ILE A 83 -9.70 1.38 -7.88
C ILE A 83 -8.23 0.99 -7.67
N VAL A 84 -7.29 1.73 -8.25
CA VAL A 84 -5.87 1.39 -8.14
C VAL A 84 -5.35 1.63 -6.73
N ALA A 85 -5.72 2.74 -6.09
CA ALA A 85 -5.39 2.99 -4.70
C ALA A 85 -5.93 1.92 -3.76
N GLU A 86 -7.14 1.42 -3.97
CA GLU A 86 -7.73 0.33 -3.18
C GLU A 86 -6.99 -0.99 -3.40
N ALA A 87 -6.71 -1.33 -4.67
CA ALA A 87 -6.03 -2.56 -5.05
C ALA A 87 -4.58 -2.64 -4.56
N ASP A 88 -3.89 -1.48 -4.46
CA ASP A 88 -2.54 -1.39 -3.91
C ASP A 88 -2.48 -1.59 -2.38
N ARG A 89 -3.62 -1.49 -1.69
CA ARG A 89 -3.70 -1.70 -0.25
C ARG A 89 -3.75 -3.18 0.09
N ILE A 90 -2.61 -3.78 0.34
CA ILE A 90 -2.56 -5.14 0.88
C ILE A 90 -2.81 -5.06 2.38
N ILE A 91 -4.05 -5.36 2.80
CA ILE A 91 -4.46 -5.39 4.21
C ILE A 91 -4.72 -6.85 4.62
N ASP A 92 -3.68 -7.65 4.57
CA ASP A 92 -3.67 -8.95 5.23
C ASP A 92 -3.04 -8.75 6.62
N PRO A 93 -3.73 -9.09 7.74
CA PRO A 93 -3.22 -8.84 9.07
C PRO A 93 -1.84 -9.47 9.32
N GLU A 94 -1.64 -10.73 8.94
CA GLU A 94 -0.37 -11.44 9.17
C GLU A 94 0.76 -10.79 8.35
N ILE A 95 0.54 -10.57 7.05
CA ILE A 95 1.52 -9.94 6.17
C ILE A 95 1.84 -8.52 6.64
N THR A 96 0.83 -7.75 7.05
CA THR A 96 0.98 -6.37 7.52
C THR A 96 1.83 -6.30 8.78
N LEU A 97 1.54 -7.14 9.77
CA LEU A 97 2.28 -7.19 11.03
C LEU A 97 3.73 -7.63 10.79
N ARG A 98 3.93 -8.70 10.02
CA ARG A 98 5.25 -9.22 9.66
C ARG A 98 6.10 -8.18 8.93
N ARG A 99 5.59 -7.54 7.88
CA ARG A 99 6.28 -6.47 7.16
C ARG A 99 6.64 -5.28 8.05
N THR A 100 5.79 -4.95 9.03
CA THR A 100 6.07 -3.86 9.97
C THR A 100 7.25 -4.18 10.88
N VAL A 101 7.37 -5.45 11.33
CA VAL A 101 8.54 -5.93 12.10
C VAL A 101 9.79 -5.95 11.21
N GLN A 102 9.72 -6.56 10.03
CA GLN A 102 10.83 -6.61 9.06
C GLN A 102 11.39 -5.23 8.72
N TYR A 103 10.49 -4.27 8.50
CA TYR A 103 10.88 -2.87 8.25
C TYR A 103 11.66 -2.29 9.43
N GLY A 104 11.19 -2.54 10.66
CA GLY A 104 11.89 -2.08 11.86
C GLY A 104 13.29 -2.65 11.97
N LEU A 105 13.41 -3.96 11.84
CA LEU A 105 14.69 -4.66 11.94
C LEU A 105 15.70 -4.22 10.87
N SER A 106 15.23 -3.92 9.66
CA SER A 106 16.11 -3.52 8.55
C SER A 106 16.50 -2.04 8.56
N HIS A 107 15.64 -1.14 9.04
CA HIS A 107 15.87 0.31 8.98
C HIS A 107 16.35 0.91 10.31
N TYR A 108 16.14 0.20 11.40
CA TYR A 108 16.52 0.63 12.76
C TYR A 108 17.19 -0.53 13.52
N PRO A 109 18.26 -1.11 12.99
CA PRO A 109 18.92 -2.29 13.57
C PRO A 109 19.53 -2.03 14.95
N GLU A 110 19.75 -0.76 15.29
CA GLU A 110 20.29 -0.32 16.58
C GLU A 110 19.26 -0.31 17.70
N MET A 111 17.95 -0.35 17.37
CA MET A 111 16.89 -0.35 18.37
C MET A 111 16.81 -1.71 19.06
N ASP A 112 16.68 -1.69 20.38
CA ASP A 112 16.35 -2.88 21.16
C ASP A 112 14.89 -3.33 20.92
N LYS A 113 14.54 -4.50 21.43
CA LYS A 113 13.23 -5.11 21.23
C LYS A 113 12.06 -4.21 21.70
N GLU A 114 12.23 -3.51 22.83
CA GLU A 114 11.16 -2.66 23.36
C GLU A 114 10.94 -1.42 22.49
N HIS A 115 11.99 -0.75 22.07
CA HIS A 115 11.88 0.39 21.14
C HIS A 115 11.33 -0.04 19.78
N GLN A 116 11.68 -1.25 19.29
CA GLN A 116 11.07 -1.83 18.09
C GLN A 116 9.57 -2.08 18.29
N TYR A 117 9.13 -2.54 19.47
CA TYR A 117 7.73 -2.73 19.79
C TYR A 117 6.96 -1.40 19.84
N GLU A 118 7.50 -0.38 20.48
CA GLU A 118 6.90 0.96 20.53
C GLU A 118 6.72 1.54 19.11
N ARG A 119 7.77 1.44 18.28
CA ARG A 119 7.71 1.85 16.87
C ARG A 119 6.64 1.07 16.09
N PHE A 120 6.60 -0.26 16.29
CA PHE A 120 5.60 -1.13 15.67
C PHE A 120 4.19 -0.71 16.05
N ARG A 121 3.90 -0.55 17.33
CA ARG A 121 2.59 -0.09 17.82
C ARG A 121 2.21 1.28 17.26
N LYS A 122 3.15 2.22 17.31
CA LYS A 122 2.93 3.57 16.79
C LYS A 122 2.56 3.54 15.30
N HIS A 123 3.32 2.80 14.49
CA HIS A 123 3.04 2.68 13.06
C HIS A 123 1.65 2.10 12.78
N LEU A 124 1.28 1.03 13.49
CA LEU A 124 -0.04 0.41 13.34
C LEU A 124 -1.17 1.37 13.74
N ALA A 125 -0.99 2.10 14.83
CA ALA A 125 -1.97 3.09 15.29
C ALA A 125 -2.12 4.24 14.29
N ASP A 126 -1.02 4.84 13.86
CA ASP A 126 -1.02 5.98 12.95
C ASP A 126 -1.65 5.65 11.59
N LYS A 127 -1.47 4.41 11.12
CA LYS A 127 -1.93 4.01 9.79
C LYS A 127 -3.28 3.30 9.79
N TYR A 128 -3.47 2.31 10.65
CA TYR A 128 -4.57 1.34 10.54
C TYR A 128 -5.65 1.47 11.62
N ALA A 129 -5.36 2.08 12.79
CA ALA A 129 -6.34 2.24 13.85
C ALA A 129 -7.54 3.10 13.41
N GLU A 130 -8.56 3.14 14.22
CA GLU A 130 -9.69 4.03 13.99
C GLU A 130 -9.21 5.49 14.00
N GLY A 131 -9.48 6.24 12.93
CA GLY A 131 -8.91 7.57 12.72
C GLY A 131 -7.52 7.61 12.08
N GLY A 132 -6.88 6.46 11.83
CA GLY A 132 -5.61 6.37 11.09
C GLY A 132 -5.71 6.92 9.67
N TYR A 133 -4.54 7.20 9.07
CA TYR A 133 -4.53 7.86 7.75
C TYR A 133 -4.93 6.96 6.58
N LEU A 134 -4.96 5.62 6.76
CA LEU A 134 -5.41 4.71 5.71
C LEU A 134 -6.90 4.90 5.46
N LYS A 135 -7.25 5.17 4.20
CA LYS A 135 -8.66 5.28 3.75
C LYS A 135 -8.92 4.21 2.70
N LEU A 136 -10.11 3.63 2.76
CA LEU A 136 -10.63 2.70 1.76
C LEU A 136 -11.60 3.44 0.85
N TRP A 137 -11.61 3.08 -0.43
CA TRP A 137 -12.35 3.82 -1.46
C TRP A 137 -13.38 2.97 -2.20
N ILE A 138 -13.22 1.65 -2.18
CA ILE A 138 -14.05 0.71 -2.94
C ILE A 138 -14.78 -0.25 -1.98
N PRO A 139 -16.10 -0.09 -1.79
CA PRO A 139 -16.86 -0.93 -0.86
C PRO A 139 -16.89 -2.42 -1.21
N GLN A 140 -16.66 -2.76 -2.49
CA GLN A 140 -16.65 -4.14 -2.99
C GLN A 140 -15.32 -4.86 -2.74
N SER A 141 -14.31 -4.18 -2.20
CA SER A 141 -13.05 -4.83 -1.84
C SER A 141 -13.16 -5.58 -0.50
N ASP A 142 -12.36 -6.63 -0.35
CA ASP A 142 -12.23 -7.36 0.92
C ASP A 142 -11.50 -6.55 2.00
N ASN A 143 -10.92 -5.42 1.64
CA ASN A 143 -10.07 -4.63 2.54
C ASN A 143 -10.80 -4.13 3.78
N ALA A 144 -12.11 -3.84 3.69
CA ALA A 144 -12.89 -3.40 4.85
C ALA A 144 -12.95 -4.47 5.94
N GLY A 145 -13.22 -5.73 5.55
CA GLY A 145 -13.22 -6.87 6.48
C GLY A 145 -11.84 -7.12 7.08
N ARG A 146 -10.82 -7.16 6.24
CA ARG A 146 -9.41 -7.36 6.66
C ARG A 146 -8.90 -6.24 7.57
N LEU A 147 -9.29 -4.99 7.30
CA LEU A 147 -8.97 -3.85 8.16
C LEU A 147 -9.66 -3.95 9.53
N ALA A 148 -10.92 -4.42 9.56
CA ALA A 148 -11.62 -4.65 10.82
C ALA A 148 -10.93 -5.73 11.66
N GLU A 149 -10.50 -6.83 11.07
CA GLU A 149 -9.72 -7.87 11.74
C GLU A 149 -8.40 -7.34 12.30
N LEU A 150 -7.66 -6.58 11.49
CA LEU A 150 -6.41 -5.94 11.91
C LEU A 150 -6.62 -4.98 13.08
N ARG A 151 -7.71 -4.19 13.06
CA ARG A 151 -8.07 -3.27 14.16
C ARG A 151 -8.37 -4.02 15.45
N GLN A 152 -9.07 -5.15 15.38
CA GLN A 152 -9.30 -5.99 16.57
C GLN A 152 -7.99 -6.51 17.17
N LEU A 153 -6.99 -6.82 16.34
CA LEU A 153 -5.66 -7.21 16.81
C LEU A 153 -4.93 -6.04 17.47
N ILE A 154 -4.94 -4.86 16.84
CA ILE A 154 -4.25 -3.66 17.33
C ILE A 154 -4.79 -3.20 18.69
N THR A 155 -6.10 -3.32 18.91
CA THR A 155 -6.75 -2.89 20.16
C THR A 155 -6.55 -3.87 21.32
N ASN A 156 -6.15 -5.11 21.07
CA ASN A 156 -5.88 -6.11 22.09
C ASN A 156 -4.38 -6.12 22.44
N GLU A 157 -4.02 -5.42 23.53
CA GLU A 157 -2.62 -5.24 23.92
C GLU A 157 -1.86 -6.53 24.17
N GLU A 158 -2.48 -7.51 24.83
CA GLU A 158 -1.82 -8.80 25.11
C GLU A 158 -1.61 -9.60 23.82
N ARG A 159 -2.60 -9.60 22.94
CA ARG A 159 -2.53 -10.35 21.69
C ARG A 159 -1.51 -9.74 20.74
N ILE A 160 -1.53 -8.40 20.57
CA ILE A 160 -0.60 -7.73 19.67
C ILE A 160 0.85 -7.83 20.17
N ARG A 161 1.06 -7.81 21.49
CA ARG A 161 2.39 -8.03 22.09
C ARG A 161 2.89 -9.45 21.79
N ARG A 162 2.09 -10.48 21.99
CA ARG A 162 2.48 -11.87 21.69
C ARG A 162 2.81 -12.07 20.22
N VAL A 163 2.01 -11.49 19.33
CA VAL A 163 2.25 -11.55 17.88
C VAL A 163 3.57 -10.85 17.52
N PHE A 164 3.81 -9.67 18.10
CA PHE A 164 5.08 -8.97 17.87
C PHE A 164 6.26 -9.80 18.36
N ASP A 165 6.21 -10.35 19.59
CA ASP A 165 7.30 -11.13 20.17
C ASP A 165 7.65 -12.33 19.29
N GLN A 166 6.64 -13.06 18.82
CA GLN A 166 6.82 -14.20 17.91
C GLN A 166 7.48 -13.75 16.59
N LEU A 167 6.89 -12.73 15.92
CA LEU A 167 7.41 -12.24 14.64
C LEU A 167 8.83 -11.67 14.78
N TYR A 168 9.11 -10.97 15.88
CA TYR A 168 10.43 -10.42 16.14
C TYR A 168 11.49 -11.52 16.26
N GLU A 169 11.19 -12.62 16.95
CA GLU A 169 12.08 -13.77 17.07
C GLU A 169 12.30 -14.45 15.71
N GLU A 170 11.21 -14.74 14.98
CA GLU A 170 11.28 -15.35 13.65
C GLU A 170 12.14 -14.52 12.68
N GLU A 171 11.86 -13.23 12.58
CA GLU A 171 12.52 -12.35 11.61
C GLU A 171 13.96 -11.97 12.01
N SER A 172 14.29 -11.97 13.31
CA SER A 172 15.66 -11.73 13.79
C SER A 172 16.61 -12.89 13.50
N ILE A 173 16.11 -14.09 13.27
CA ILE A 173 16.90 -15.29 12.97
C ILE A 173 17.19 -15.41 11.46
N LEU A 174 16.24 -15.00 10.60
CA LEU A 174 16.32 -15.16 9.14
C LEU A 174 17.55 -14.50 8.48
N PRO A 175 18.03 -13.30 8.88
CA PRO A 175 19.24 -12.72 8.32
C PRO A 175 20.52 -13.53 8.63
N LYS A 176 20.54 -14.25 9.76
CA LYS A 176 21.69 -15.08 10.16
C LYS A 176 21.84 -16.34 9.29
N ILE A 177 20.73 -16.83 8.74
CA ILE A 177 20.72 -18.03 7.88
C ILE A 177 21.06 -17.70 6.43
N ARG A 178 20.75 -16.48 5.96
CA ARG A 178 21.09 -16.03 4.58
C ARG A 178 22.55 -15.66 4.38
N ASN A 179 23.29 -15.50 5.46
CA ASN A 179 24.72 -15.17 5.45
C ASN A 179 25.64 -16.38 5.77
N LEU A 180 25.06 -17.59 5.80
CA LEU A 180 25.76 -18.88 5.85
C LEU A 180 25.61 -19.59 4.50
#